data_63bbef98a2d3fc02560a9a0ef99df61d
#
_entry.id   63bbef98a2d3fc02560a9a0ef99df61d
#
_cell.length_a   1.000
_cell.length_b   1.000
_cell.length_c   1.000
_cell.angle_alpha   90.00
_cell.angle_beta   90.00
_cell.angle_gamma   90.00
#
_symmetry.space_group_name_H-M   'P 1'
#
loop_
_entity.id
_entity.type
_entity.pdbx_description
1 polymer ?
#
loop_
_entity_poly.entity_id
_entity_poly.type
_entity_poly.pdbx_seq_one_letter_code
_entity_poly.pdbx_strand_id
1 'polypeptide(L)'
;MNAKVFVGYEKGKDYDPKSMRPGVKGGTAPEFKCFNCDEWIDGNEWRYDFNKSWYPFLKYKINFLCGPNCSLEIYEKYKDKYVGP
;
A
#
# COMPACT_ATOMS: atom_id res chain seq x y z
N MET A 1 17.74 0.05 8.00
CA MET A 1 16.32 0.05 7.62
C MET A 1 15.75 1.46 7.75
N ASN A 2 14.99 1.86 6.78
CA ASN A 2 14.38 3.20 6.84
C ASN A 2 13.07 3.13 7.64
N ALA A 3 13.18 3.35 8.92
CA ALA A 3 12.03 3.27 9.82
C ALA A 3 11.00 4.38 9.59
N LYS A 4 11.40 5.46 8.91
CA LYS A 4 10.51 6.60 8.70
C LYS A 4 9.26 6.26 7.91
N VAL A 5 9.35 5.28 7.02
CA VAL A 5 8.23 4.88 6.17
C VAL A 5 7.07 4.34 6.99
N PHE A 6 7.35 3.74 8.13
CA PHE A 6 6.35 3.07 8.95
C PHE A 6 6.12 3.69 10.32
N VAL A 7 6.61 4.90 10.52
CA VAL A 7 6.32 5.57 11.78
C VAL A 7 4.80 5.74 11.91
N GLY A 8 4.24 5.19 12.98
CA GLY A 8 2.82 5.27 13.23
C GLY A 8 1.96 4.17 12.61
N TYR A 9 2.56 3.27 11.84
CA TYR A 9 1.83 2.14 11.26
C TYR A 9 2.15 0.85 11.98
N GLU A 10 1.12 0.07 12.26
CA GLU A 10 1.23 -1.18 13.00
C GLU A 10 1.03 -2.37 12.07
N LYS A 11 2.02 -3.26 12.05
CA LYS A 11 2.02 -4.46 11.23
C LYS A 11 0.84 -5.35 11.61
N GLY A 12 0.12 -5.81 10.60
CA GLY A 12 -1.02 -6.70 10.83
C GLY A 12 -2.30 -5.99 11.19
N LYS A 13 -2.22 -4.69 11.50
CA LYS A 13 -3.38 -3.88 11.84
C LYS A 13 -3.59 -2.79 10.80
N ASP A 14 -2.54 -2.00 10.55
CA ASP A 14 -2.61 -0.91 9.58
C ASP A 14 -2.24 -1.36 8.18
N TYR A 15 -1.46 -2.42 8.05
CA TYR A 15 -1.11 -2.98 6.75
C TYR A 15 -0.93 -4.50 6.86
N ASP A 16 -1.11 -5.19 5.72
CA ASP A 16 -0.96 -6.64 5.66
C ASP A 16 0.52 -7.01 5.80
N PRO A 17 0.88 -7.87 6.78
CA PRO A 17 2.27 -8.30 6.92
C PRO A 17 2.86 -8.95 5.66
N LYS A 18 2.01 -9.53 4.82
CA LYS A 18 2.43 -10.18 3.59
C LYS A 18 2.67 -9.19 2.45
N SER A 19 2.27 -7.93 2.63
CA SER A 19 2.45 -6.90 1.60
C SER A 19 3.73 -6.10 1.81
N MET A 20 4.57 -6.51 2.74
CA MET A 20 5.86 -5.87 2.98
C MET A 20 6.94 -6.92 3.18
N ARG A 21 8.13 -6.63 2.66
CA ARG A 21 9.31 -7.49 2.87
C ARG A 21 10.56 -6.62 2.95
N PRO A 22 11.66 -7.14 3.55
CA PRO A 22 12.92 -6.39 3.57
C PRO A 22 13.42 -6.11 2.16
N GLY A 23 14.06 -4.96 1.98
CA GLY A 23 14.64 -4.61 0.69
C GLY A 23 15.71 -5.61 0.27
N VAL A 24 15.69 -6.02 -1.00
CA VAL A 24 16.60 -7.06 -1.49
C VAL A 24 17.86 -6.50 -2.12
N LYS A 25 17.90 -5.21 -2.36
CA LYS A 25 19.06 -4.57 -3.03
C LYS A 25 20.01 -3.92 -2.03
N GLY A 26 20.03 -4.37 -0.79
CA GLY A 26 20.88 -3.77 0.22
C GLY A 26 20.44 -2.37 0.63
N GLY A 27 19.29 -1.95 0.18
CA GLY A 27 18.73 -0.67 0.55
C GLY A 27 18.21 -0.67 1.97
N THR A 28 17.95 0.50 2.49
CA THR A 28 17.44 0.67 3.84
C THR A 28 15.91 0.63 3.92
N ALA A 29 15.24 0.77 2.79
CA ALA A 29 13.79 0.77 2.74
C ALA A 29 13.23 -0.61 2.43
N PRO A 30 12.11 -1.00 3.06
CA PRO A 30 11.44 -2.24 2.71
C PRO A 30 10.77 -2.12 1.35
N GLU A 31 10.32 -3.27 0.82
CA GLU A 31 9.54 -3.31 -0.40
C GLU A 31 8.07 -3.55 -0.06
N PHE A 32 7.19 -2.95 -0.85
CA PHE A 32 5.75 -3.10 -0.68
C PHE A 32 5.13 -3.81 -1.86
N LYS A 33 4.13 -4.64 -1.59
CA LYS A 33 3.43 -5.39 -2.62
C LYS A 33 2.19 -4.62 -3.07
N CYS A 34 2.06 -4.40 -4.37
CA CYS A 34 0.90 -3.70 -4.92
C CYS A 34 -0.37 -4.51 -4.69
N PHE A 35 -1.39 -3.86 -4.16
CA PHE A 35 -2.68 -4.48 -3.87
C PHE A 35 -3.38 -4.96 -5.15
N ASN A 36 -3.14 -4.28 -6.26
CA ASN A 36 -3.80 -4.58 -7.53
C ASN A 36 -3.07 -5.65 -8.36
N CYS A 37 -1.77 -5.47 -8.59
CA CYS A 37 -1.04 -6.34 -9.51
C CYS A 37 -0.01 -7.26 -8.85
N ASP A 38 0.14 -7.17 -7.53
CA ASP A 38 1.06 -7.99 -6.73
C ASP A 38 2.55 -7.77 -7.05
N GLU A 39 2.87 -6.69 -7.76
CA GLU A 39 4.26 -6.32 -8.00
C GLU A 39 4.88 -5.74 -6.74
N TRP A 40 6.17 -6.03 -6.54
CA TRP A 40 6.92 -5.45 -5.43
C TRP A 40 7.50 -4.11 -5.84
N ILE A 41 7.37 -3.11 -4.98
CA ILE A 41 7.88 -1.77 -5.21
C ILE A 41 8.79 -1.35 -4.08
N ASP A 42 9.81 -0.55 -4.41
CA ASP A 42 10.72 0.02 -3.42
C ASP A 42 9.96 1.00 -2.54
N GLY A 43 10.10 0.85 -1.22
CA GLY A 43 9.43 1.74 -0.28
C GLY A 43 9.79 3.21 -0.45
N ASN A 44 10.99 3.49 -0.98
CA ASN A 44 11.39 4.87 -1.26
C ASN A 44 10.65 5.45 -2.47
N GLU A 45 10.14 4.61 -3.35
CA GLU A 45 9.43 5.02 -4.55
C GLU A 45 7.92 4.95 -4.40
N TRP A 46 7.45 4.41 -3.29
CA TRP A 46 6.02 4.29 -3.05
C TRP A 46 5.37 5.67 -2.93
N ARG A 47 4.28 5.87 -3.69
CA ARG A 47 3.57 7.14 -3.73
C ARG A 47 2.05 7.00 -3.66
N TYR A 48 1.53 5.81 -3.96
CA TYR A 48 0.10 5.60 -4.10
C TYR A 48 -0.39 4.56 -3.11
N ASP A 49 -1.55 4.80 -2.52
CA ASP A 49 -2.16 3.85 -1.61
C ASP A 49 -3.66 3.77 -1.82
N PHE A 50 -4.25 2.71 -1.28
CA PHE A 50 -5.68 2.47 -1.30
C PHE A 50 -6.11 2.42 0.16
N ASN A 51 -6.77 3.49 0.61
CA ASN A 51 -6.96 3.76 2.03
C ASN A 51 -8.35 3.35 2.51
N LYS A 52 -8.39 2.69 3.67
CA LYS A 52 -9.63 2.23 4.27
C LYS A 52 -10.56 3.38 4.67
N SER A 53 -10.02 4.55 4.99
CA SER A 53 -10.87 5.68 5.36
C SER A 53 -11.79 6.14 4.22
N TRP A 54 -11.40 5.84 2.97
CA TRP A 54 -12.18 6.17 1.77
C TRP A 54 -12.94 4.94 1.24
N TYR A 55 -12.50 3.75 1.60
CA TYR A 55 -13.07 2.47 1.16
C TYR A 55 -13.19 1.55 2.37
N PRO A 56 -14.24 1.72 3.19
CA PRO A 56 -14.34 1.03 4.49
C PRO A 56 -14.41 -0.49 4.40
N PHE A 57 -14.68 -1.05 3.21
CA PHE A 57 -14.74 -2.51 3.05
C PHE A 57 -13.36 -3.17 3.20
N LEU A 58 -12.29 -2.39 3.12
CA LEU A 58 -10.93 -2.92 3.21
C LEU A 58 -10.62 -3.42 4.61
N LYS A 59 -9.82 -4.48 4.67
CA LYS A 59 -9.41 -5.06 5.95
C LYS A 59 -8.35 -4.22 6.64
N TYR A 60 -7.39 -3.70 5.86
CA TYR A 60 -6.27 -2.95 6.41
C TYR A 60 -6.40 -1.47 6.09
N LYS A 61 -5.88 -0.65 7.01
CA LYS A 61 -5.96 0.80 6.89
C LYS A 61 -5.30 1.31 5.62
N ILE A 62 -4.12 0.78 5.29
CA ILE A 62 -3.37 1.20 4.12
C ILE A 62 -3.02 0.00 3.26
N ASN A 63 -3.21 0.15 1.94
CA ASN A 63 -2.91 -0.89 0.96
C ASN A 63 -2.08 -0.24 -0.14
N PHE A 64 -0.96 -0.85 -0.50
CA PHE A 64 0.02 -0.22 -1.38
C PHE A 64 -0.34 -0.39 -2.84
N LEU A 65 -0.04 0.61 -3.65
CA LEU A 65 -0.23 0.57 -5.10
C LEU A 65 1.08 0.96 -5.77
N CYS A 66 1.41 0.28 -6.87
CA CYS A 66 2.71 0.46 -7.51
C CYS A 66 2.82 1.72 -8.38
N GLY A 67 1.70 2.27 -8.81
CA GLY A 67 1.76 3.45 -9.65
C GLY A 67 0.39 3.94 -10.08
N PRO A 68 0.36 4.96 -10.95
CA PRO A 68 -0.90 5.57 -11.37
C PRO A 68 -1.82 4.64 -12.13
N ASN A 69 -1.28 3.71 -12.90
CA ASN A 69 -2.13 2.77 -13.65
C ASN A 69 -2.91 1.85 -12.71
N CYS A 70 -2.25 1.28 -11.71
CA CYS A 70 -2.94 0.45 -10.73
C CYS A 70 -3.90 1.26 -9.89
N SER A 71 -3.54 2.51 -9.60
CA SER A 71 -4.41 3.41 -8.87
C SER A 71 -5.71 3.67 -9.63
N LEU A 72 -5.60 3.96 -10.93
CA LEU A 72 -6.78 4.17 -11.77
C LEU A 72 -7.64 2.92 -11.89
N GLU A 73 -7.01 1.76 -12.07
CA GLU A 73 -7.75 0.50 -12.16
C GLU A 73 -8.52 0.19 -10.88
N ILE A 74 -7.87 0.38 -9.73
CA ILE A 74 -8.50 0.10 -8.44
C ILE A 74 -9.66 1.06 -8.19
N TYR A 75 -9.47 2.34 -8.45
CA TYR A 75 -10.50 3.33 -8.21
C TYR A 75 -11.71 3.13 -9.15
N GLU A 76 -11.45 2.72 -10.38
CA GLU A 76 -12.53 2.39 -11.31
C GLU A 76 -13.28 1.14 -10.88
N LYS A 77 -12.55 0.12 -10.43
CA LYS A 77 -13.12 -1.16 -10.00
C LYS A 77 -14.01 -1.02 -8.78
N TYR A 78 -13.63 -0.15 -7.84
CA TYR A 78 -14.33 0.00 -6.57
C TYR A 78 -15.00 1.36 -6.40
N LYS A 79 -15.29 2.04 -7.48
CA LYS A 79 -15.87 3.39 -7.40
C LYS A 79 -17.20 3.44 -6.67
N ASP A 80 -17.97 2.36 -6.73
CA ASP A 80 -19.25 2.25 -6.03
C ASP A 80 -19.10 2.00 -4.52
N LYS A 81 -17.89 1.67 -4.08
CA LYS A 81 -17.56 1.48 -2.66
C LYS A 81 -16.97 2.73 -2.02
N TYR A 82 -16.69 3.74 -2.81
CA TYR A 82 -16.04 4.95 -2.36
C TYR A 82 -17.01 5.79 -1.51
N VAL A 83 -16.57 6.16 -0.31
CA VAL A 83 -17.40 6.97 0.58
C VAL A 83 -16.95 8.43 0.60
N GLY A 84 -15.76 8.70 0.08
CA GLY A 84 -15.23 10.04 -0.09
C GLY A 84 -14.93 10.77 1.21
N PRO A 85 -14.35 11.94 1.08
CA PRO A 85 -14.21 12.82 2.22
C PRO A 85 -15.54 13.47 2.56
#